data_57a08bb720e6ce489cdd83b0b43b773e
#
_entry.id   57a08bb720e6ce489cdd83b0b43b773e
#
_cell.length_a   1.000
_cell.length_b   1.000
_cell.length_c   1.000
_cell.angle_alpha   90.00
_cell.angle_beta   90.00
_cell.angle_gamma   90.00
#
_symmetry.space_group_name_H-M   'P 1'
#
loop_
_entity.id
_entity.type
_entity.pdbx_description
1 polymer ?
#
loop_
_entity_poly.entity_id
_entity_poly.type
_entity_poly.pdbx_seq_one_letter_code
_entity_poly.pdbx_strand_id
1 'polypeptide(L)'
;MSHTTPVSDGAEPELKYFFVKRPVMAAVISIVITLLGLFALQRLPVNRYPQITPPSISVVAVYPGATAEDVALAVAAPIEQQLSGLDGLLYFQSANSSDGVMNLTVYFDISRDQDLAAVDVQNAIKLAEPQLPEEVRRNGISVTKAQSDILFLVSLFSDDPRYDEAYLTNYTKLNIEDELKRVPGVGNATLFGALGFAMNISVDPERLTQLGLTIGDVANAVREQSTTNPAGRLGREPSPVGTQFTIPVTTKGRLTSVEE
;
A
#
# COMPACT_ATOMS: atom_id res chain seq x y z
N MET A 1 -36.75 23.45 -80.41
CA MET A 1 -35.99 24.23 -79.42
C MET A 1 -35.53 23.30 -78.36
N SER A 2 -34.29 22.82 -78.49
CA SER A 2 -33.65 21.88 -77.60
C SER A 2 -32.67 22.66 -76.72
N HIS A 3 -32.97 22.72 -75.41
CA HIS A 3 -32.07 23.28 -74.43
C HIS A 3 -31.11 22.17 -73.92
N THR A 4 -29.89 22.22 -74.36
CA THR A 4 -28.78 21.51 -73.79
C THR A 4 -28.22 22.30 -72.62
N THR A 5 -28.39 21.80 -71.43
CA THR A 5 -27.71 22.27 -70.23
C THR A 5 -26.25 21.83 -70.22
N PRO A 6 -25.27 22.71 -69.95
CA PRO A 6 -23.89 22.30 -69.87
C PRO A 6 -23.68 21.51 -68.56
N VAL A 7 -23.06 20.35 -68.71
CA VAL A 7 -22.54 19.54 -67.57
C VAL A 7 -21.41 20.34 -66.92
N SER A 8 -21.54 20.67 -65.68
CA SER A 8 -20.47 21.26 -64.88
C SER A 8 -19.36 20.24 -64.72
N ASP A 9 -18.23 20.56 -65.33
CA ASP A 9 -16.97 19.85 -65.17
C ASP A 9 -16.54 19.95 -63.67
N GLY A 10 -16.80 18.86 -62.92
CA GLY A 10 -16.42 18.75 -61.54
C GLY A 10 -14.90 18.75 -61.43
N ALA A 11 -14.34 19.80 -60.88
CA ALA A 11 -12.94 19.90 -60.56
C ALA A 11 -12.58 18.70 -59.64
N GLU A 12 -12.03 17.64 -60.23
CA GLU A 12 -11.42 16.56 -59.42
C GLU A 12 -10.29 17.15 -58.58
N PRO A 13 -10.20 16.82 -57.28
CA PRO A 13 -9.22 17.43 -56.38
C PRO A 13 -7.80 17.12 -56.89
N GLU A 14 -7.05 18.16 -57.23
CA GLU A 14 -5.65 18.07 -57.70
C GLU A 14 -4.70 17.25 -56.84
N LEU A 15 -5.09 16.98 -55.59
CA LEU A 15 -4.40 16.10 -54.65
C LEU A 15 -4.23 14.67 -55.17
N LYS A 16 -5.15 14.15 -55.99
CA LYS A 16 -5.07 12.79 -56.53
C LYS A 16 -3.83 12.55 -57.43
N TYR A 17 -3.30 13.61 -58.03
CA TYR A 17 -2.17 13.50 -58.95
C TYR A 17 -0.85 14.02 -58.39
N PHE A 18 -0.86 14.58 -57.17
CA PHE A 18 0.34 15.19 -56.57
C PHE A 18 1.46 14.16 -56.35
N PHE A 19 1.15 13.03 -55.80
CA PHE A 19 2.11 11.94 -55.53
C PHE A 19 2.57 11.23 -56.81
N VAL A 20 1.73 11.17 -57.82
CA VAL A 20 2.08 10.60 -59.13
C VAL A 20 3.03 11.53 -59.90
N LYS A 21 2.87 12.84 -59.81
CA LYS A 21 3.75 13.84 -60.42
C LYS A 21 5.12 13.97 -59.73
N ARG A 22 5.25 13.52 -58.48
CA ARG A 22 6.49 13.62 -57.69
C ARG A 22 6.84 12.30 -57.01
N PRO A 23 7.28 11.27 -57.77
CA PRO A 23 7.50 9.93 -57.22
C PRO A 23 8.60 9.86 -56.14
N VAL A 24 9.64 10.71 -56.25
CA VAL A 24 10.70 10.78 -55.26
C VAL A 24 10.18 11.26 -53.89
N MET A 25 9.28 12.25 -53.91
CA MET A 25 8.69 12.76 -52.66
C MET A 25 7.74 11.74 -52.03
N ALA A 26 6.98 11.00 -52.83
CA ALA A 26 6.14 9.91 -52.35
C ALA A 26 6.98 8.78 -51.69
N ALA A 27 8.10 8.40 -52.33
CA ALA A 27 9.03 7.41 -51.83
C ALA A 27 9.65 7.86 -50.48
N VAL A 28 10.10 9.11 -50.34
CA VAL A 28 10.68 9.65 -49.11
C VAL A 28 9.66 9.64 -47.97
N ILE A 29 8.43 10.12 -48.25
CA ILE A 29 7.37 10.12 -47.24
C ILE A 29 7.04 8.69 -46.79
N SER A 30 6.95 7.73 -47.74
CA SER A 30 6.70 6.33 -47.41
C SER A 30 7.81 5.73 -46.54
N ILE A 31 9.08 6.00 -46.86
CA ILE A 31 10.22 5.55 -46.05
C ILE A 31 10.16 6.15 -44.64
N VAL A 32 9.88 7.46 -44.50
CA VAL A 32 9.79 8.14 -43.22
C VAL A 32 8.66 7.54 -42.36
N ILE A 33 7.48 7.32 -42.94
CA ILE A 33 6.35 6.70 -42.24
C ILE A 33 6.71 5.27 -41.79
N THR A 34 7.36 4.50 -42.66
CA THR A 34 7.78 3.12 -42.32
C THR A 34 8.80 3.11 -41.21
N LEU A 35 9.80 4.00 -41.23
CA LEU A 35 10.79 4.11 -40.17
C LEU A 35 10.18 4.57 -38.84
N LEU A 36 9.27 5.55 -38.89
CA LEU A 36 8.53 5.99 -37.70
C LEU A 36 7.64 4.87 -37.13
N GLY A 37 6.98 4.10 -37.99
CA GLY A 37 6.19 2.93 -37.58
C GLY A 37 7.04 1.85 -36.91
N LEU A 38 8.21 1.55 -37.51
CA LEU A 38 9.15 0.57 -36.95
C LEU A 38 9.71 1.02 -35.58
N PHE A 39 10.01 2.30 -35.44
CA PHE A 39 10.46 2.88 -34.19
C PHE A 39 9.34 2.89 -33.12
N ALA A 40 8.11 3.24 -33.50
CA ALA A 40 6.95 3.21 -32.63
C ALA A 40 6.63 1.79 -32.16
N LEU A 41 6.79 0.78 -33.03
CA LEU A 41 6.55 -0.63 -32.69
C LEU A 41 7.43 -1.12 -31.54
N GLN A 42 8.69 -0.66 -31.46
CA GLN A 42 9.59 -1.02 -30.36
C GLN A 42 9.24 -0.35 -29.02
N ARG A 43 8.45 0.71 -29.07
CA ARG A 43 8.03 1.46 -27.87
C ARG A 43 6.58 1.20 -27.46
N LEU A 44 5.85 0.39 -28.20
CA LEU A 44 4.51 -0.01 -27.79
C LEU A 44 4.60 -0.93 -26.58
N PRO A 45 3.96 -0.58 -25.47
CA PRO A 45 3.83 -1.50 -24.33
C PRO A 45 2.95 -2.67 -24.77
N VAL A 46 3.52 -3.87 -24.81
CA VAL A 46 2.79 -5.10 -25.12
C VAL A 46 2.34 -5.74 -23.82
N ASN A 47 1.09 -5.55 -23.43
CA ASN A 47 0.47 -6.32 -22.37
C ASN A 47 0.08 -7.70 -22.93
N ARG A 48 0.53 -8.77 -22.29
CA ARG A 48 0.19 -10.15 -22.67
C ARG A 48 -1.30 -10.44 -22.60
N TYR A 49 -1.99 -9.79 -21.68
CA TYR A 49 -3.44 -9.90 -21.48
C TYR A 49 -4.03 -8.50 -21.30
N PRO A 50 -5.23 -8.23 -21.86
CA PRO A 50 -5.97 -7.01 -21.49
C PRO A 50 -6.22 -7.03 -19.97
N GLN A 51 -6.07 -5.90 -19.30
CA GLN A 51 -6.43 -5.76 -17.89
C GLN A 51 -7.95 -5.82 -17.81
N ILE A 52 -8.47 -7.01 -17.49
CA ILE A 52 -9.90 -7.27 -17.30
C ILE A 52 -10.24 -7.31 -15.79
N THR A 53 -9.23 -7.33 -14.93
CA THR A 53 -9.44 -7.33 -13.48
C THR A 53 -9.78 -5.91 -13.01
N PRO A 54 -10.92 -5.75 -12.31
CA PRO A 54 -11.28 -4.48 -11.71
C PRO A 54 -10.19 -4.00 -10.75
N PRO A 55 -9.84 -2.70 -10.75
CA PRO A 55 -8.93 -2.16 -9.76
C PRO A 55 -9.50 -2.39 -8.36
N SER A 56 -8.66 -2.85 -7.44
CA SER A 56 -9.10 -3.17 -6.10
C SER A 56 -8.16 -2.57 -5.04
N ILE A 57 -8.74 -2.24 -3.89
CA ILE A 57 -8.06 -1.68 -2.74
C ILE A 57 -8.25 -2.62 -1.56
N SER A 58 -7.16 -3.01 -0.91
CA SER A 58 -7.16 -3.82 0.30
C SER A 58 -7.06 -2.93 1.53
N VAL A 59 -7.94 -3.18 2.47
CA VAL A 59 -8.00 -2.52 3.77
C VAL A 59 -7.81 -3.59 4.84
N VAL A 60 -6.82 -3.40 5.70
CA VAL A 60 -6.52 -4.32 6.79
C VAL A 60 -6.57 -3.57 8.11
N ALA A 61 -7.35 -4.08 9.05
CA ALA A 61 -7.42 -3.58 10.42
C ALA A 61 -7.23 -4.74 11.41
N VAL A 62 -6.61 -4.43 12.56
CA VAL A 62 -6.35 -5.43 13.60
C VAL A 62 -7.00 -4.99 14.91
N TYR A 63 -7.87 -5.83 15.44
CA TYR A 63 -8.52 -5.68 16.75
C TYR A 63 -8.07 -6.84 17.65
N PRO A 64 -6.96 -6.67 18.40
CA PRO A 64 -6.37 -7.76 19.16
C PRO A 64 -7.31 -8.32 20.24
N GLY A 65 -7.45 -9.64 20.28
CA GLY A 65 -8.28 -10.34 21.26
C GLY A 65 -9.77 -10.35 20.96
N ALA A 66 -10.21 -9.75 19.86
CA ALA A 66 -11.61 -9.79 19.42
C ALA A 66 -11.91 -11.08 18.66
N THR A 67 -13.15 -11.54 18.75
CA THR A 67 -13.66 -12.64 17.91
C THR A 67 -13.97 -12.14 16.51
N ALA A 68 -14.14 -13.05 15.55
CA ALA A 68 -14.53 -12.69 14.17
C ALA A 68 -15.86 -11.92 14.11
N GLU A 69 -16.80 -12.22 15.02
CA GLU A 69 -18.08 -11.53 15.13
C GLU A 69 -17.90 -10.11 15.68
N ASP A 70 -17.09 -9.94 16.72
CA ASP A 70 -16.76 -8.61 17.27
C ASP A 70 -16.07 -7.73 16.22
N VAL A 71 -15.14 -8.29 15.46
CA VAL A 71 -14.47 -7.59 14.35
C VAL A 71 -15.48 -7.17 13.29
N ALA A 72 -16.41 -8.07 12.93
CA ALA A 72 -17.44 -7.78 11.94
C ALA A 72 -18.35 -6.62 12.38
N LEU A 73 -18.79 -6.62 13.64
CA LEU A 73 -19.74 -5.63 14.15
C LEU A 73 -19.06 -4.29 14.52
N ALA A 74 -17.90 -4.35 15.18
CA ALA A 74 -17.27 -3.15 15.74
C ALA A 74 -16.27 -2.48 14.77
N VAL A 75 -15.75 -3.21 13.77
CA VAL A 75 -14.73 -2.70 12.86
C VAL A 75 -15.22 -2.69 11.41
N ALA A 76 -15.66 -3.85 10.90
CA ALA A 76 -16.04 -3.96 9.51
C ALA A 76 -17.29 -3.13 9.18
N ALA A 77 -18.37 -3.26 9.96
CA ALA A 77 -19.64 -2.59 9.67
C ALA A 77 -19.54 -1.05 9.61
N PRO A 78 -18.87 -0.33 10.55
CA PRO A 78 -18.68 1.11 10.41
C PRO A 78 -17.89 1.52 9.17
N ILE A 79 -16.85 0.74 8.81
CA ILE A 79 -16.04 1.00 7.62
C ILE A 79 -16.86 0.76 6.35
N GLU A 80 -17.55 -0.36 6.24
CA GLU A 80 -18.40 -0.74 5.11
C GLU A 80 -19.50 0.30 4.86
N GLN A 81 -20.08 0.84 5.93
CA GLN A 81 -21.08 1.90 5.84
C GLN A 81 -20.54 3.15 5.15
N GLN A 82 -19.31 3.57 5.46
CA GLN A 82 -18.70 4.75 4.84
C GLN A 82 -18.23 4.44 3.41
N LEU A 83 -17.84 3.20 3.12
CA LEU A 83 -17.40 2.79 1.79
C LEU A 83 -18.54 2.67 0.80
N SER A 84 -19.77 2.35 1.25
CA SER A 84 -20.92 2.10 0.39
C SER A 84 -21.33 3.30 -0.49
N GLY A 85 -20.88 4.51 -0.14
CA GLY A 85 -21.15 5.74 -0.89
C GLY A 85 -20.06 6.15 -1.88
N LEU A 86 -19.03 5.34 -2.08
CA LEU A 86 -17.92 5.70 -2.96
C LEU A 86 -18.31 5.61 -4.44
N ASP A 87 -17.85 6.60 -5.20
CA ASP A 87 -18.11 6.67 -6.64
C ASP A 87 -17.32 5.58 -7.40
N GLY A 88 -18.00 4.90 -8.32
CA GLY A 88 -17.42 3.80 -9.10
C GLY A 88 -17.19 2.51 -8.31
N LEU A 89 -17.73 2.37 -7.09
CA LEU A 89 -17.72 1.15 -6.33
C LEU A 89 -18.58 0.08 -7.03
N LEU A 90 -18.03 -1.11 -7.26
CA LEU A 90 -18.78 -2.27 -7.74
C LEU A 90 -19.32 -3.10 -6.58
N TYR A 91 -18.42 -3.57 -5.74
CA TYR A 91 -18.71 -4.31 -4.52
C TYR A 91 -17.49 -4.32 -3.60
N PHE A 92 -17.69 -4.75 -2.37
CA PHE A 92 -16.60 -5.04 -1.44
C PHE A 92 -16.81 -6.43 -0.83
N GLN A 93 -15.73 -7.03 -0.38
CA GLN A 93 -15.71 -8.31 0.31
C GLN A 93 -14.92 -8.17 1.59
N SER A 94 -15.56 -8.51 2.71
CA SER A 94 -14.96 -8.49 4.05
C SER A 94 -14.76 -9.92 4.55
N ALA A 95 -13.57 -10.21 5.04
CA ALA A 95 -13.21 -11.45 5.70
C ALA A 95 -12.65 -11.11 7.08
N ASN A 96 -13.34 -11.60 8.12
CA ASN A 96 -12.98 -11.37 9.51
C ASN A 96 -12.48 -12.66 10.12
N SER A 97 -11.30 -12.63 10.71
CA SER A 97 -10.64 -13.80 11.29
C SER A 97 -10.79 -13.83 12.81
N SER A 98 -10.73 -15.03 13.41
CA SER A 98 -10.81 -15.23 14.85
C SER A 98 -9.59 -14.75 15.65
N ASP A 99 -8.53 -14.35 14.97
CA ASP A 99 -7.34 -13.70 15.53
C ASP A 99 -7.46 -12.16 15.57
N GLY A 100 -8.65 -11.65 15.30
CA GLY A 100 -8.94 -10.22 15.37
C GLY A 100 -8.53 -9.42 14.13
N VAL A 101 -8.27 -10.07 12.99
CA VAL A 101 -7.89 -9.40 11.75
C VAL A 101 -9.08 -9.27 10.81
N MET A 102 -9.33 -8.04 10.36
CA MET A 102 -10.24 -7.73 9.26
C MET A 102 -9.44 -7.54 7.97
N ASN A 103 -9.82 -8.27 6.93
CA ASN A 103 -9.36 -8.07 5.56
C ASN A 103 -10.55 -7.67 4.69
N LEU A 104 -10.59 -6.43 4.25
CA LEU A 104 -11.65 -5.90 3.39
C LEU A 104 -11.04 -5.54 2.03
N THR A 105 -11.59 -6.11 0.96
CA THR A 105 -11.20 -5.79 -0.42
C THR A 105 -12.33 -5.06 -1.10
N VAL A 106 -12.04 -3.87 -1.62
CA VAL A 106 -12.97 -2.98 -2.31
C VAL A 106 -12.67 -3.00 -3.80
N TYR A 107 -13.66 -3.32 -4.63
CA TYR A 107 -13.53 -3.44 -6.08
C TYR A 107 -14.23 -2.28 -6.76
N PHE A 108 -13.52 -1.65 -7.71
CA PHE A 108 -14.01 -0.49 -8.46
C PHE A 108 -14.21 -0.81 -9.92
N ASP A 109 -14.97 0.06 -10.61
CA ASP A 109 -15.14 -0.02 -12.05
C ASP A 109 -13.78 0.04 -12.77
N ILE A 110 -13.65 -0.71 -13.87
CA ILE A 110 -12.39 -0.84 -14.63
C ILE A 110 -11.89 0.49 -15.21
N SER A 111 -12.80 1.44 -15.39
CA SER A 111 -12.48 2.81 -15.87
C SER A 111 -11.96 3.71 -14.76
N ARG A 112 -12.06 3.28 -13.48
CA ARG A 112 -11.64 4.07 -12.32
C ARG A 112 -10.14 4.03 -12.13
N ASP A 113 -9.55 5.21 -11.92
CA ASP A 113 -8.13 5.31 -11.53
C ASP A 113 -7.93 4.74 -10.13
N GLN A 114 -7.00 3.79 -9.99
CA GLN A 114 -6.73 3.09 -8.74
C GLN A 114 -6.10 4.01 -7.68
N ASP A 115 -5.36 5.04 -8.09
CA ASP A 115 -4.75 5.99 -7.16
C ASP A 115 -5.81 6.87 -6.51
N LEU A 116 -6.76 7.36 -7.31
CA LEU A 116 -7.90 8.13 -6.81
C LEU A 116 -8.80 7.26 -5.94
N ALA A 117 -9.07 6.01 -6.34
CA ALA A 117 -9.84 5.07 -5.54
C ALA A 117 -9.21 4.82 -4.16
N ALA A 118 -7.87 4.68 -4.09
CA ALA A 118 -7.17 4.50 -2.83
C ALA A 118 -7.31 5.74 -1.90
N VAL A 119 -7.27 6.94 -2.46
CA VAL A 119 -7.48 8.18 -1.71
C VAL A 119 -8.92 8.27 -1.18
N ASP A 120 -9.90 7.92 -2.00
CA ASP A 120 -11.31 7.94 -1.60
C ASP A 120 -11.60 6.92 -0.49
N VAL A 121 -11.06 5.70 -0.60
CA VAL A 121 -11.14 4.68 0.46
C VAL A 121 -10.49 5.19 1.74
N GLN A 122 -9.32 5.80 1.66
CA GLN A 122 -8.63 6.34 2.83
C GLN A 122 -9.42 7.48 3.50
N ASN A 123 -10.06 8.34 2.72
CA ASN A 123 -10.93 9.39 3.24
C ASN A 123 -12.19 8.81 3.91
N ALA A 124 -12.82 7.79 3.31
CA ALA A 124 -13.97 7.10 3.91
C ALA A 124 -13.61 6.43 5.24
N ILE A 125 -12.44 5.79 5.33
CA ILE A 125 -11.93 5.20 6.57
C ILE A 125 -11.73 6.25 7.66
N LYS A 126 -11.19 7.43 7.33
CA LYS A 126 -11.06 8.54 8.28
C LYS A 126 -12.41 9.01 8.84
N LEU A 127 -13.47 8.94 8.04
CA LEU A 127 -14.83 9.26 8.51
C LEU A 127 -15.38 8.16 9.43
N ALA A 128 -14.99 6.89 9.22
CA ALA A 128 -15.35 5.79 10.10
C ALA A 128 -14.56 5.79 11.42
N GLU A 129 -13.34 6.32 11.43
CA GLU A 129 -12.37 6.23 12.53
C GLU A 129 -12.94 6.62 13.92
N PRO A 130 -13.75 7.68 14.08
CA PRO A 130 -14.36 8.03 15.37
C PRO A 130 -15.28 6.95 15.95
N GLN A 131 -15.83 6.06 15.11
CA GLN A 131 -16.75 5.00 15.51
C GLN A 131 -16.02 3.69 15.86
N LEU A 132 -14.72 3.61 15.57
CA LEU A 132 -13.92 2.41 15.78
C LEU A 132 -13.38 2.31 17.20
N PRO A 133 -13.17 1.07 17.71
CA PRO A 133 -12.51 0.84 19.00
C PRO A 133 -11.13 1.51 19.08
N GLU A 134 -10.76 1.94 20.30
CA GLU A 134 -9.50 2.66 20.51
C GLU A 134 -8.27 1.83 20.12
N GLU A 135 -8.30 0.52 20.37
CA GLU A 135 -7.23 -0.41 20.01
C GLU A 135 -6.99 -0.45 18.50
N VAL A 136 -8.07 -0.44 17.70
CA VAL A 136 -7.99 -0.41 16.23
C VAL A 136 -7.42 0.91 15.74
N ARG A 137 -7.89 2.02 16.30
CA ARG A 137 -7.37 3.36 15.97
C ARG A 137 -5.90 3.53 16.31
N ARG A 138 -5.47 2.99 17.46
CA ARG A 138 -4.08 3.03 17.91
C ARG A 138 -3.15 2.16 17.04
N ASN A 139 -3.62 0.99 16.61
CA ASN A 139 -2.86 0.10 15.73
C ASN A 139 -2.81 0.65 14.30
N GLY A 140 -3.79 1.48 13.92
CA GLY A 140 -3.92 2.02 12.58
C GLY A 140 -4.59 1.04 11.62
N ILE A 141 -5.08 1.59 10.50
CA ILE A 141 -5.70 0.83 9.42
C ILE A 141 -4.82 0.97 8.19
N SER A 142 -4.42 -0.16 7.64
CA SER A 142 -3.60 -0.20 6.44
C SER A 142 -4.48 -0.19 5.19
N VAL A 143 -4.20 0.73 4.26
CA VAL A 143 -4.86 0.81 2.96
C VAL A 143 -3.81 0.64 1.89
N THR A 144 -3.95 -0.41 1.09
CA THR A 144 -2.99 -0.75 0.03
C THR A 144 -3.73 -1.05 -1.26
N LYS A 145 -3.11 -0.74 -2.40
CA LYS A 145 -3.63 -1.18 -3.69
C LYS A 145 -3.52 -2.71 -3.75
N ALA A 146 -4.63 -3.39 -3.93
CA ALA A 146 -4.60 -4.82 -4.15
C ALA A 146 -4.19 -5.06 -5.61
N GLN A 147 -3.10 -5.77 -5.79
CA GLN A 147 -2.66 -6.23 -7.10
C GLN A 147 -2.94 -7.72 -7.19
N SER A 148 -3.62 -8.11 -8.26
CA SER A 148 -4.02 -9.50 -8.48
C SER A 148 -2.86 -10.37 -8.99
N ASP A 149 -1.83 -9.75 -9.54
CA ASP A 149 -0.78 -10.45 -10.28
C ASP A 149 0.52 -10.47 -9.49
N ILE A 150 0.99 -11.68 -9.20
CA ILE A 150 2.34 -11.90 -8.68
C ILE A 150 3.30 -11.78 -9.86
N LEU A 151 4.16 -10.75 -9.85
CA LEU A 151 5.14 -10.52 -10.89
C LEU A 151 6.20 -11.62 -10.88
N PHE A 152 6.76 -11.91 -9.71
CA PHE A 152 7.72 -13.01 -9.50
C PHE A 152 7.85 -13.34 -8.01
N LEU A 153 8.37 -14.52 -7.73
CA LEU A 153 8.73 -14.99 -6.40
C LEU A 153 10.27 -15.08 -6.32
N VAL A 154 10.82 -14.52 -5.27
CA VAL A 154 12.26 -14.62 -4.95
C VAL A 154 12.42 -15.51 -3.73
N SER A 155 13.17 -16.58 -3.84
CA SER A 155 13.53 -17.42 -2.71
C SER A 155 14.96 -17.12 -2.27
N LEU A 156 15.15 -16.84 -0.99
CA LEU A 156 16.45 -16.67 -0.37
C LEU A 156 16.77 -17.94 0.43
N PHE A 157 17.91 -18.55 0.18
CA PHE A 157 18.38 -19.72 0.91
C PHE A 157 19.87 -19.61 1.20
N SER A 158 20.35 -20.34 2.20
CA SER A 158 21.75 -20.43 2.55
C SER A 158 22.10 -21.87 2.85
N ASP A 159 23.27 -22.33 2.36
CA ASP A 159 23.85 -23.64 2.69
C ASP A 159 24.68 -23.58 3.99
N ASP A 160 24.91 -22.40 4.54
CA ASP A 160 25.66 -22.19 5.77
C ASP A 160 24.73 -22.34 6.99
N PRO A 161 24.98 -23.32 7.89
CA PRO A 161 24.12 -23.57 9.07
C PRO A 161 24.07 -22.40 10.09
N ARG A 162 24.93 -21.39 9.91
CA ARG A 162 24.91 -20.18 10.75
C ARG A 162 23.74 -19.25 10.39
N TYR A 163 23.21 -19.38 9.19
CA TYR A 163 22.11 -18.54 8.69
C TYR A 163 20.84 -19.38 8.64
N ASP A 164 20.15 -19.43 9.78
CA ASP A 164 18.87 -20.09 9.90
C ASP A 164 17.73 -19.30 9.23
N GLU A 165 16.55 -19.88 9.17
CA GLU A 165 15.37 -19.27 8.57
C GLU A 165 15.01 -17.93 9.22
N ALA A 166 15.14 -17.82 10.54
CA ALA A 166 14.85 -16.60 11.27
C ALA A 166 15.84 -15.47 10.92
N TYR A 167 17.12 -15.80 10.77
CA TYR A 167 18.14 -14.86 10.31
C TYR A 167 17.86 -14.38 8.90
N LEU A 168 17.61 -15.30 7.94
CA LEU A 168 17.32 -14.96 6.54
C LEU A 168 16.07 -14.11 6.42
N THR A 169 15.04 -14.42 7.18
CA THR A 169 13.80 -13.62 7.25
C THR A 169 14.08 -12.19 7.71
N ASN A 170 14.82 -12.05 8.81
CA ASN A 170 15.15 -10.74 9.36
C ASN A 170 16.06 -9.94 8.40
N TYR A 171 17.05 -10.61 7.80
CA TYR A 171 17.92 -9.98 6.81
C TYR A 171 17.14 -9.48 5.60
N THR A 172 16.22 -10.31 5.07
CA THR A 172 15.35 -9.94 3.94
C THR A 172 14.48 -8.74 4.28
N LYS A 173 13.88 -8.73 5.46
CA LYS A 173 13.02 -7.64 5.93
C LYS A 173 13.77 -6.32 6.07
N LEU A 174 15.00 -6.35 6.59
CA LEU A 174 15.77 -5.14 6.86
C LEU A 174 16.52 -4.60 5.64
N ASN A 175 16.93 -5.47 4.70
CA ASN A 175 17.86 -5.07 3.64
C ASN A 175 17.29 -5.25 2.23
N ILE A 176 16.35 -6.16 2.01
CA ILE A 176 15.90 -6.52 0.66
C ILE A 176 14.50 -6.00 0.36
N GLU A 177 13.56 -6.12 1.30
CA GLU A 177 12.15 -5.79 1.10
C GLU A 177 11.97 -4.34 0.64
N ASP A 178 12.62 -3.39 1.31
CA ASP A 178 12.51 -1.97 0.99
C ASP A 178 13.19 -1.61 -0.34
N GLU A 179 14.29 -2.29 -0.68
CA GLU A 179 14.95 -2.08 -1.97
C GLU A 179 14.10 -2.59 -3.13
N LEU A 180 13.41 -3.73 -2.96
CA LEU A 180 12.47 -4.24 -3.96
C LEU A 180 11.28 -3.29 -4.16
N LYS A 181 10.74 -2.71 -3.08
CA LYS A 181 9.63 -1.74 -3.16
C LYS A 181 10.01 -0.44 -3.89
N ARG A 182 11.30 -0.09 -3.95
CA ARG A 182 11.79 1.11 -4.66
C ARG A 182 11.94 0.91 -6.16
N VAL A 183 11.90 -0.32 -6.64
CA VAL A 183 12.04 -0.60 -8.08
C VAL A 183 10.81 -0.09 -8.82
N PRO A 184 10.96 0.77 -9.85
CA PRO A 184 9.83 1.24 -10.65
C PRO A 184 9.04 0.08 -11.26
N GLY A 185 7.73 0.07 -11.05
CA GLY A 185 6.84 -1.00 -11.50
C GLY A 185 6.54 -2.09 -10.46
N VAL A 186 7.21 -2.09 -9.32
CA VAL A 186 6.86 -2.95 -8.18
C VAL A 186 5.84 -2.22 -7.32
N GLY A 187 4.64 -2.78 -7.20
CA GLY A 187 3.57 -2.19 -6.39
C GLY A 187 3.67 -2.56 -4.91
N ASN A 188 4.09 -3.78 -4.61
CA ASN A 188 4.32 -4.27 -3.26
C ASN A 188 5.32 -5.44 -3.26
N ALA A 189 6.02 -5.62 -2.15
CA ALA A 189 6.83 -6.80 -1.86
C ALA A 189 6.39 -7.35 -0.51
N THR A 190 5.96 -8.60 -0.48
CA THR A 190 5.47 -9.27 0.73
C THR A 190 6.33 -10.48 1.02
N LEU A 191 6.75 -10.62 2.24
CA LEU A 191 7.53 -11.75 2.72
C LEU A 191 6.59 -12.86 3.17
N PHE A 192 6.70 -14.05 2.55
CA PHE A 192 5.94 -15.24 2.93
C PHE A 192 6.77 -16.14 3.86
N GLY A 193 6.12 -16.79 4.82
CA GLY A 193 6.77 -17.71 5.76
C GLY A 193 7.70 -17.03 6.77
N ALA A 194 7.52 -15.73 7.00
CA ALA A 194 8.38 -14.96 7.87
C ALA A 194 8.25 -15.41 9.33
N LEU A 195 9.30 -16.03 9.87
CA LEU A 195 9.48 -16.23 11.30
C LEU A 195 10.07 -14.94 11.88
N GLY A 196 9.23 -14.12 12.52
CA GLY A 196 9.69 -12.94 13.24
C GLY A 196 10.23 -13.31 14.62
N PHE A 197 11.29 -12.63 15.06
CA PHE A 197 11.68 -12.71 16.47
C PHE A 197 10.57 -12.12 17.34
N ALA A 198 10.11 -12.90 18.31
CA ALA A 198 9.12 -12.50 19.29
C ALA A 198 9.65 -12.77 20.71
N MET A 199 9.38 -11.83 21.62
CA MET A 199 9.68 -12.03 23.01
C MET A 199 8.42 -12.60 23.69
N ASN A 200 8.50 -13.84 24.15
CA ASN A 200 7.43 -14.50 24.89
C ASN A 200 7.61 -14.25 26.38
N ILE A 201 6.65 -13.59 27.01
CA ILE A 201 6.64 -13.32 28.43
C ILE A 201 5.67 -14.29 29.11
N SER A 202 6.21 -15.30 29.80
CA SER A 202 5.43 -16.26 30.58
C SER A 202 5.28 -15.76 32.03
N VAL A 203 4.07 -15.66 32.47
CA VAL A 203 3.73 -15.14 33.80
C VAL A 203 3.19 -16.27 34.68
N ASP A 204 3.65 -16.35 35.91
CA ASP A 204 3.18 -17.31 36.88
C ASP A 204 1.88 -16.79 37.56
N PRO A 205 0.72 -17.46 37.36
CA PRO A 205 -0.57 -17.02 37.90
C PRO A 205 -0.63 -17.01 39.42
N GLU A 206 0.08 -17.94 40.08
CA GLU A 206 0.09 -18.02 41.56
C GLU A 206 0.80 -16.81 42.14
N ARG A 207 1.92 -16.44 41.56
CA ARG A 207 2.70 -15.26 41.94
C ARG A 207 1.96 -13.95 41.73
N LEU A 208 1.23 -13.84 40.60
CA LEU A 208 0.36 -12.69 40.31
C LEU A 208 -0.72 -12.54 41.41
N THR A 209 -1.38 -13.65 41.74
CA THR A 209 -2.44 -13.66 42.78
C THR A 209 -1.88 -13.27 44.15
N GLN A 210 -0.70 -13.76 44.51
CA GLN A 210 -0.04 -13.40 45.80
C GLN A 210 0.30 -11.91 45.86
N LEU A 211 0.65 -11.29 44.74
CA LEU A 211 0.99 -9.87 44.64
C LEU A 211 -0.23 -8.97 44.39
N GLY A 212 -1.41 -9.55 44.17
CA GLY A 212 -2.63 -8.81 43.84
C GLY A 212 -2.58 -8.13 42.48
N LEU A 213 -1.76 -8.66 41.53
CA LEU A 213 -1.58 -8.14 40.19
C LEU A 213 -2.38 -8.94 39.19
N THR A 214 -2.77 -8.26 38.11
CA THR A 214 -3.43 -8.87 36.95
C THR A 214 -2.46 -8.98 35.76
N ILE A 215 -2.79 -9.82 34.76
CA ILE A 215 -2.04 -9.89 33.50
C ILE A 215 -2.03 -8.52 32.80
N GLY A 216 -3.13 -7.75 32.94
CA GLY A 216 -3.22 -6.40 32.41
C GLY A 216 -2.18 -5.44 32.99
N ASP A 217 -1.89 -5.56 34.30
CA ASP A 217 -0.89 -4.74 34.97
C ASP A 217 0.52 -5.05 34.43
N VAL A 218 0.83 -6.33 34.20
CA VAL A 218 2.10 -6.73 33.56
C VAL A 218 2.22 -6.20 32.16
N ALA A 219 1.16 -6.33 31.35
CA ALA A 219 1.15 -5.81 29.97
C ALA A 219 1.32 -4.30 29.93
N ASN A 220 0.71 -3.56 30.86
CA ASN A 220 0.85 -2.12 30.96
C ASN A 220 2.27 -1.72 31.38
N ALA A 221 2.85 -2.41 32.37
CA ALA A 221 4.22 -2.17 32.84
C ALA A 221 5.24 -2.40 31.69
N VAL A 222 5.10 -3.49 30.92
CA VAL A 222 5.95 -3.74 29.75
C VAL A 222 5.79 -2.65 28.70
N ARG A 223 4.57 -2.19 28.45
CA ARG A 223 4.29 -1.13 27.49
C ARG A 223 4.90 0.19 27.91
N GLU A 224 4.76 0.57 29.18
CA GLU A 224 5.35 1.79 29.74
C GLU A 224 6.88 1.77 29.69
N GLN A 225 7.50 0.64 30.02
CA GLN A 225 8.95 0.47 29.99
C GLN A 225 9.51 0.35 28.56
N SER A 226 8.69 -0.03 27.59
CA SER A 226 9.09 -0.14 26.18
C SER A 226 8.90 1.16 25.38
N THR A 227 8.39 2.21 26.01
CA THR A 227 8.14 3.51 25.36
C THR A 227 9.32 4.45 25.58
N THR A 228 9.80 5.08 24.50
CA THR A 228 10.83 6.12 24.59
C THR A 228 10.18 7.45 24.94
N ASN A 229 10.19 7.82 26.21
CA ASN A 229 9.67 9.10 26.67
C ASN A 229 10.81 10.12 26.77
N PRO A 230 10.79 11.22 25.98
CA PRO A 230 11.80 12.28 26.15
C PRO A 230 11.61 12.99 27.47
N ALA A 231 12.62 12.96 28.34
CA ALA A 231 12.57 13.58 29.66
C ALA A 231 12.67 15.12 29.64
N GLY A 232 12.84 15.71 28.43
CA GLY A 232 12.93 17.16 28.26
C GLY A 232 14.35 17.71 28.34
N ARG A 233 14.44 19.01 28.61
CA ARG A 233 15.72 19.74 28.71
C ARG A 233 15.69 20.65 29.92
N LEU A 234 16.75 20.65 30.70
CA LEU A 234 16.97 21.63 31.77
C LEU A 234 17.52 22.94 31.17
N GLY A 235 17.02 24.06 31.64
CA GLY A 235 17.44 25.39 31.15
C GLY A 235 16.71 25.92 29.91
N ARG A 236 15.56 25.30 29.55
CA ARG A 236 14.65 25.85 28.52
C ARG A 236 13.79 26.97 29.13
N GLU A 237 13.52 28.01 28.35
CA GLU A 237 12.60 29.06 28.76
C GLU A 237 11.21 28.58 29.12
N PRO A 238 10.59 29.09 30.23
CA PRO A 238 11.09 30.18 31.08
C PRO A 238 12.13 29.66 32.09
N SER A 239 13.34 30.22 32.04
CA SER A 239 14.44 29.88 32.95
C SER A 239 14.93 31.14 33.69
N PRO A 240 15.57 31.02 34.88
CA PRO A 240 16.16 32.18 35.59
C PRO A 240 17.14 32.93 34.71
N VAL A 241 17.18 34.24 34.89
CA VAL A 241 18.11 35.15 34.19
C VAL A 241 19.55 34.68 34.43
N GLY A 242 20.29 34.38 33.34
CA GLY A 242 21.70 33.94 33.41
C GLY A 242 21.91 32.47 33.00
N THR A 243 20.86 31.74 32.68
CA THR A 243 20.97 30.36 32.18
C THR A 243 21.45 30.37 30.73
N GLN A 244 22.75 30.08 30.50
CA GLN A 244 23.36 30.11 29.16
C GLN A 244 23.37 28.74 28.45
N PHE A 245 23.08 27.66 29.16
CA PHE A 245 23.18 26.31 28.62
C PHE A 245 21.89 25.50 28.82
N THR A 246 21.49 24.81 27.77
CA THR A 246 20.38 23.83 27.81
C THR A 246 20.96 22.44 27.82
N ILE A 247 20.70 21.67 28.86
CA ILE A 247 21.20 20.30 29.01
C ILE A 247 20.04 19.32 28.74
N PRO A 248 20.14 18.42 27.73
CA PRO A 248 19.14 17.39 27.53
C PRO A 248 19.18 16.39 28.70
N VAL A 249 18.01 16.06 29.23
CA VAL A 249 17.89 15.02 30.26
C VAL A 249 17.64 13.71 29.51
N THR A 250 18.57 12.78 29.61
CA THR A 250 18.41 11.42 29.08
C THR A 250 17.98 10.50 30.19
N THR A 251 16.86 9.80 30.00
CA THR A 251 16.44 8.71 30.88
C THR A 251 16.84 7.37 30.24
N LYS A 252 16.92 6.31 31.02
CA LYS A 252 17.03 4.95 30.49
C LYS A 252 15.83 4.73 29.56
N GLY A 253 16.11 4.53 28.31
CA GLY A 253 15.10 4.39 27.28
C GLY A 253 14.50 2.99 27.25
N ARG A 254 14.01 2.60 26.07
CA ARG A 254 13.46 1.28 25.79
C ARG A 254 14.42 0.17 26.19
N LEU A 255 13.91 -0.89 26.82
CA LEU A 255 14.65 -2.12 27.09
C LEU A 255 15.14 -2.75 25.81
N THR A 256 16.41 -3.11 25.74
CA THR A 256 17.06 -3.59 24.50
C THR A 256 17.52 -5.05 24.59
N SER A 257 17.55 -5.62 25.80
CA SER A 257 17.94 -7.00 26.02
C SER A 257 16.99 -7.74 26.94
N VAL A 258 17.00 -9.06 26.91
CA VAL A 258 16.18 -9.93 27.79
C VAL A 258 16.61 -9.82 29.26
N GLU A 259 17.86 -9.42 29.51
CA GLU A 259 18.46 -9.33 30.84
C GLU A 259 18.12 -8.03 31.59
N GLU A 260 17.71 -7.01 30.85
CA GLU A 260 17.24 -5.71 31.39
C GLU A 260 15.81 -5.78 31.92
#